data_ca076b5ee97baa30bba2f0c42179d263
#
_entry.id   ca076b5ee97baa30bba2f0c42179d263
#
_cell.length_a   1.000
_cell.length_b   1.000
_cell.length_c   1.000
_cell.angle_alpha   90.00
_cell.angle_beta   90.00
_cell.angle_gamma   90.00
#
_symmetry.space_group_name_H-M   'P 1'
#
loop_
_entity.id
_entity.type
_entity.pdbx_description
1 polymer ?
#
loop_
_entity_poly.entity_id
_entity_poly.type
_entity_poly.pdbx_seq_one_letter_code
_entity_poly.pdbx_strand_id
1 'polypeptide(L)'
;MADAPAAALRDVSVAYPGRPALGPLNLTVFSGEIVALVGASGAGKSTTLRLLAGLEQPSGGQVLRAAAPGRTGFVFQSATLMPWADARTNVALPLELAGLPRAETRTRADQALAAVGLGDRLTARPGQLSGGMAMRVSLARALVTRPDLLLLDEPFAALDSVTRRRLIEDLHAVWAGARPRPAIVFVTHDVEEAVYLAGRVVVLDAASGRAVADLPTPGAAPRPGRWRAEPAYRQAVEAVAEALAASMAAEDAA
;
A
#
# COMPACT_ATOMS: atom_id res chain seq x y z
N MET A 1 -0.38 12.47 22.74
CA MET A 1 -0.73 11.05 23.00
C MET A 1 0.00 10.25 21.93
N ALA A 2 0.78 9.24 22.31
CA ALA A 2 1.37 8.36 21.31
C ALA A 2 0.23 7.68 20.55
N ASP A 3 0.24 7.79 19.20
CA ASP A 3 -0.77 7.15 18.37
C ASP A 3 -0.73 5.63 18.59
N ALA A 4 -1.90 5.01 18.72
CA ALA A 4 -1.98 3.56 18.89
C ALA A 4 -1.48 2.87 17.61
N PRO A 5 -0.69 1.79 17.72
CA PRO A 5 -0.24 1.05 16.55
C PRO A 5 -1.43 0.41 15.82
N ALA A 6 -1.56 0.63 14.52
CA ALA A 6 -2.52 -0.07 13.67
C ALA A 6 -2.06 -1.51 13.39
N ALA A 7 -0.75 -1.71 13.25
CA ALA A 7 -0.13 -3.02 13.11
C ALA A 7 1.35 -2.96 13.53
N ALA A 8 1.91 -4.11 13.96
CA ALA A 8 3.33 -4.21 14.22
C ALA A 8 3.87 -5.62 13.95
N LEU A 9 5.11 -5.67 13.51
CA LEU A 9 5.95 -6.87 13.43
C LEU A 9 7.03 -6.77 14.51
N ARG A 10 7.21 -7.81 15.30
CA ARG A 10 8.23 -7.89 16.35
C ARG A 10 9.08 -9.13 16.12
N ASP A 11 10.33 -8.90 15.72
CA ASP A 11 11.33 -9.92 15.39
C ASP A 11 10.79 -10.99 14.43
N VAL A 12 9.96 -10.56 13.47
CA VAL A 12 9.27 -11.45 12.55
C VAL A 12 10.22 -11.97 11.48
N SER A 13 10.25 -13.28 11.32
CA SER A 13 10.96 -13.96 10.26
C SER A 13 10.05 -14.91 9.48
N VAL A 14 10.37 -15.10 8.20
CA VAL A 14 9.71 -16.08 7.33
C VAL A 14 10.78 -16.88 6.60
N ALA A 15 10.66 -18.19 6.64
CA ALA A 15 11.51 -19.09 5.88
C ALA A 15 10.64 -20.03 5.04
N TYR A 16 10.92 -20.11 3.75
CA TYR A 16 10.38 -21.14 2.87
C TYR A 16 11.37 -22.30 2.74
N PRO A 17 10.91 -23.50 2.32
CA PRO A 17 11.83 -24.62 2.11
C PRO A 17 13.01 -24.22 1.21
N GLY A 18 14.23 -24.29 1.78
CA GLY A 18 15.47 -24.03 1.07
C GLY A 18 15.95 -22.58 1.05
N ARG A 19 15.18 -21.58 1.54
CA ARG A 19 15.69 -20.20 1.63
C ARG A 19 14.95 -19.34 2.67
N PRO A 20 15.66 -18.44 3.39
CA PRO A 20 15.03 -17.39 4.13
C PRO A 20 14.34 -16.41 3.16
N ALA A 21 13.16 -15.91 3.51
CA ALA A 21 12.42 -14.94 2.72
C ALA A 21 12.26 -13.58 3.44
N LEU A 22 12.38 -13.59 4.76
CA LEU A 22 12.36 -12.39 5.60
C LEU A 22 13.19 -12.70 6.85
N GLY A 23 14.18 -11.85 7.12
CA GLY A 23 14.98 -11.92 8.36
C GLY A 23 14.20 -11.32 9.53
N PRO A 24 14.76 -11.28 10.75
CA PRO A 24 14.07 -10.64 11.86
C PRO A 24 13.75 -9.19 11.52
N LEU A 25 12.47 -8.92 11.27
CA LEU A 25 11.95 -7.58 10.92
C LEU A 25 11.16 -7.01 12.09
N ASN A 26 11.51 -5.80 12.49
CA ASN A 26 10.75 -4.96 13.40
C ASN A 26 10.16 -3.79 12.62
N LEU A 27 8.83 -3.66 12.62
CA LEU A 27 8.11 -2.60 11.95
C LEU A 27 6.85 -2.26 12.76
N THR A 28 6.69 -1.01 13.16
CA THR A 28 5.44 -0.53 13.77
C THR A 28 4.80 0.49 12.84
N VAL A 29 3.52 0.34 12.57
CA VAL A 29 2.72 1.25 11.74
C VAL A 29 1.64 1.85 12.62
N PHE A 30 1.59 3.18 12.69
CA PHE A 30 0.62 3.90 13.52
C PHE A 30 -0.65 4.26 12.75
N SER A 31 -1.75 4.44 13.49
CA SER A 31 -3.02 4.87 12.90
C SER A 31 -2.85 6.21 12.17
N GLY A 32 -3.38 6.29 10.94
CA GLY A 32 -3.26 7.51 10.12
C GLY A 32 -1.85 7.75 9.55
N GLU A 33 -0.93 6.81 9.66
CA GLU A 33 0.41 6.87 9.07
C GLU A 33 0.42 6.27 7.65
N ILE A 34 1.26 6.82 6.78
CA ILE A 34 1.60 6.19 5.49
C ILE A 34 3.06 5.78 5.53
N VAL A 35 3.35 4.50 5.39
CA VAL A 35 4.68 3.91 5.35
C VAL A 35 4.94 3.31 3.97
N ALA A 36 6.06 3.65 3.36
CA ALA A 36 6.55 2.99 2.15
C ALA A 36 7.58 1.91 2.50
N LEU A 37 7.50 0.76 1.85
CA LEU A 37 8.53 -0.27 1.88
C LEU A 37 9.22 -0.30 0.53
N VAL A 38 10.52 -0.05 0.52
CA VAL A 38 11.37 -0.13 -0.68
C VAL A 38 12.47 -1.18 -0.47
N GLY A 39 13.05 -1.69 -1.54
CA GLY A 39 14.10 -2.71 -1.49
C GLY A 39 14.20 -3.44 -2.82
N ALA A 40 15.27 -4.19 -3.05
CA ALA A 40 15.44 -5.00 -4.23
C ALA A 40 14.37 -6.11 -4.36
N SER A 41 14.29 -6.76 -5.51
CA SER A 41 13.40 -7.90 -5.70
C SER A 41 13.83 -9.04 -4.75
N GLY A 42 12.89 -9.64 -4.06
CA GLY A 42 13.19 -10.69 -3.08
C GLY A 42 13.42 -10.21 -1.64
N ALA A 43 13.50 -8.91 -1.38
CA ALA A 43 13.71 -8.34 -0.03
C ALA A 43 12.57 -8.59 0.99
N GLY A 44 11.55 -9.37 0.63
CA GLY A 44 10.45 -9.70 1.56
C GLY A 44 9.33 -8.67 1.64
N LYS A 45 9.30 -7.65 0.77
CA LYS A 45 8.29 -6.57 0.80
C LYS A 45 6.85 -7.09 0.73
N SER A 46 6.52 -7.90 -0.27
CA SER A 46 5.17 -8.49 -0.42
C SER A 46 4.86 -9.49 0.69
N THR A 47 5.86 -10.23 1.18
CA THR A 47 5.73 -11.11 2.36
C THR A 47 5.36 -10.29 3.59
N THR A 48 6.01 -9.14 3.80
CA THR A 48 5.68 -8.20 4.88
C THR A 48 4.21 -7.74 4.80
N LEU A 49 3.72 -7.37 3.61
CA LEU A 49 2.30 -7.00 3.44
C LEU A 49 1.36 -8.18 3.75
N ARG A 50 1.68 -9.40 3.28
CA ARG A 50 0.86 -10.60 3.54
C ARG A 50 0.82 -10.95 5.02
N LEU A 51 1.93 -10.81 5.74
CA LEU A 51 1.98 -10.95 7.20
C LEU A 51 1.06 -9.94 7.89
N LEU A 52 1.15 -8.66 7.52
CA LEU A 52 0.28 -7.60 8.06
C LEU A 52 -1.20 -7.83 7.72
N ALA A 53 -1.50 -8.41 6.56
CA ALA A 53 -2.86 -8.77 6.14
C ALA A 53 -3.40 -10.03 6.86
N GLY A 54 -2.53 -10.84 7.48
CA GLY A 54 -2.92 -12.16 8.01
C GLY A 54 -3.08 -13.24 6.94
N LEU A 55 -2.59 -12.99 5.74
CA LEU A 55 -2.58 -13.94 4.63
C LEU A 55 -1.40 -14.91 4.70
N GLU A 56 -0.43 -14.62 5.57
CA GLU A 56 0.74 -15.46 5.81
C GLU A 56 1.04 -15.52 7.30
N GLN A 57 1.63 -16.64 7.75
CA GLN A 57 2.06 -16.84 9.13
C GLN A 57 3.56 -16.69 9.24
N PRO A 58 4.08 -16.03 10.28
CA PRO A 58 5.51 -15.94 10.49
C PRO A 58 6.08 -17.29 10.94
N SER A 59 7.34 -17.57 10.56
CA SER A 59 8.10 -18.72 11.09
C SER A 59 8.65 -18.42 12.49
N GLY A 60 8.80 -17.15 12.85
CA GLY A 60 9.24 -16.68 14.17
C GLY A 60 8.79 -15.25 14.42
N GLY A 61 8.82 -14.83 15.68
CA GLY A 61 8.38 -13.50 16.09
C GLY A 61 6.86 -13.37 16.25
N GLN A 62 6.37 -12.14 16.30
CA GLN A 62 4.94 -11.83 16.53
C GLN A 62 4.43 -10.78 15.56
N VAL A 63 3.23 -11.01 15.02
CA VAL A 63 2.47 -10.04 14.21
C VAL A 63 1.29 -9.53 15.03
N LEU A 64 1.28 -8.24 15.32
CA LEU A 64 0.19 -7.55 16.00
C LEU A 64 -0.66 -6.81 14.97
N ARG A 65 -1.98 -6.99 15.02
CA ARG A 65 -2.96 -6.32 14.16
C ARG A 65 -4.04 -5.73 15.06
N ALA A 66 -4.15 -4.40 15.06
CA ALA A 66 -5.20 -3.71 15.81
C ALA A 66 -6.49 -3.59 15.01
N ALA A 67 -6.42 -3.69 13.67
CA ALA A 67 -7.60 -3.64 12.82
C ALA A 67 -8.55 -4.81 13.12
N ALA A 68 -9.83 -4.49 13.32
CA ALA A 68 -10.87 -5.50 13.50
C ALA A 68 -11.01 -6.38 12.24
N PRO A 69 -11.55 -7.61 12.35
CA PRO A 69 -11.84 -8.44 11.18
C PRO A 69 -12.64 -7.67 10.13
N GLY A 70 -12.24 -7.78 8.85
CA GLY A 70 -12.86 -7.06 7.73
C GLY A 70 -12.47 -5.58 7.61
N ARG A 71 -11.58 -5.06 8.48
CA ARG A 71 -11.10 -3.68 8.48
C ARG A 71 -9.69 -3.52 7.91
N THR A 72 -9.16 -4.55 7.25
CA THR A 72 -7.92 -4.49 6.48
C THR A 72 -8.26 -4.57 4.99
N GLY A 73 -7.87 -3.53 4.23
CA GLY A 73 -7.96 -3.52 2.78
C GLY A 73 -6.64 -4.00 2.16
N PHE A 74 -6.70 -4.77 1.08
CA PHE A 74 -5.52 -5.21 0.34
C PHE A 74 -5.69 -4.94 -1.16
N VAL A 75 -4.68 -4.32 -1.78
CA VAL A 75 -4.57 -4.13 -3.23
C VAL A 75 -3.35 -4.89 -3.70
N PHE A 76 -3.56 -5.85 -4.58
CA PHE A 76 -2.50 -6.65 -5.18
C PHE A 76 -1.86 -5.92 -6.36
N GLN A 77 -0.66 -6.32 -6.75
CA GLN A 77 0.08 -5.80 -7.90
C GLN A 77 -0.73 -5.86 -9.21
N SER A 78 -1.54 -6.91 -9.39
CA SER A 78 -2.58 -6.96 -10.41
C SER A 78 -3.93 -6.60 -9.82
N ALA A 79 -4.82 -5.98 -10.58
CA ALA A 79 -6.12 -5.49 -10.09
C ALA A 79 -7.04 -6.60 -9.56
N THR A 80 -6.81 -7.87 -9.94
CA THR A 80 -7.56 -9.06 -9.47
C THR A 80 -9.08 -8.87 -9.48
N LEU A 81 -9.61 -8.26 -10.54
CA LEU A 81 -11.05 -8.05 -10.71
C LEU A 81 -11.73 -9.31 -11.20
N MET A 82 -12.97 -9.54 -10.78
CA MET A 82 -13.84 -10.58 -11.32
C MET A 82 -14.17 -10.24 -12.79
N PRO A 83 -13.71 -11.03 -13.79
CA PRO A 83 -13.82 -10.66 -15.20
C PRO A 83 -15.25 -10.64 -15.74
N TRP A 84 -16.17 -11.36 -15.09
CA TRP A 84 -17.59 -11.44 -15.44
C TRP A 84 -18.44 -10.33 -14.82
N ALA A 85 -17.93 -9.62 -13.81
CA ALA A 85 -18.62 -8.58 -13.07
C ALA A 85 -18.21 -7.18 -13.55
N ASP A 86 -19.13 -6.22 -13.48
CA ASP A 86 -18.82 -4.81 -13.74
C ASP A 86 -18.03 -4.16 -12.60
N ALA A 87 -17.59 -2.91 -12.80
CA ALA A 87 -16.80 -2.17 -11.82
C ALA A 87 -17.56 -2.01 -10.49
N ARG A 88 -18.85 -1.66 -10.54
CA ARG A 88 -19.70 -1.52 -9.35
C ARG A 88 -19.77 -2.82 -8.56
N THR A 89 -20.05 -3.94 -9.22
CA THR A 89 -20.15 -5.26 -8.58
C THR A 89 -18.82 -5.69 -7.98
N ASN A 90 -17.71 -5.43 -8.67
CA ASN A 90 -16.38 -5.68 -8.11
C ASN A 90 -16.13 -4.89 -6.82
N VAL A 91 -16.52 -3.61 -6.78
CA VAL A 91 -16.34 -2.77 -5.60
C VAL A 91 -17.33 -3.11 -4.48
N ALA A 92 -18.56 -3.51 -4.82
CA ALA A 92 -19.58 -3.88 -3.85
C ALA A 92 -19.29 -5.18 -3.11
N LEU A 93 -18.51 -6.10 -3.71
CA LEU A 93 -18.28 -7.46 -3.20
C LEU A 93 -17.92 -7.53 -1.71
N PRO A 94 -16.95 -6.76 -1.16
CA PRO A 94 -16.62 -6.85 0.27
C PRO A 94 -17.77 -6.47 1.19
N LEU A 95 -18.63 -5.54 0.76
CA LEU A 95 -19.80 -5.12 1.53
C LEU A 95 -20.91 -6.17 1.48
N GLU A 96 -21.09 -6.83 0.33
CA GLU A 96 -22.04 -7.94 0.16
C GLU A 96 -21.63 -9.13 1.04
N LEU A 97 -20.34 -9.48 1.06
CA LEU A 97 -19.79 -10.52 1.93
C LEU A 97 -19.94 -10.19 3.43
N ALA A 98 -19.93 -8.90 3.77
CA ALA A 98 -20.22 -8.42 5.12
C ALA A 98 -21.71 -8.39 5.45
N GLY A 99 -22.60 -8.80 4.53
CA GLY A 99 -24.05 -8.90 4.74
C GLY A 99 -24.82 -7.58 4.67
N LEU A 100 -24.22 -6.52 4.09
CA LEU A 100 -24.93 -5.23 3.97
C LEU A 100 -26.06 -5.32 2.93
N PRO A 101 -27.16 -4.53 3.12
CA PRO A 101 -28.26 -4.47 2.16
C PRO A 101 -27.81 -4.00 0.77
N ARG A 102 -28.35 -4.61 -0.28
CA ARG A 102 -28.00 -4.31 -1.68
C ARG A 102 -28.06 -2.83 -2.06
N ALA A 103 -29.07 -2.12 -1.57
CA ALA A 103 -29.22 -0.69 -1.86
C ALA A 103 -28.04 0.12 -1.28
N GLU A 104 -27.61 -0.23 -0.07
CA GLU A 104 -26.49 0.41 0.60
C GLU A 104 -25.15 0.07 -0.06
N THR A 105 -24.92 -1.22 -0.38
CA THR A 105 -23.70 -1.66 -1.05
C THR A 105 -23.53 -0.97 -2.40
N ARG A 106 -24.61 -0.83 -3.17
CA ARG A 106 -24.60 -0.13 -4.46
C ARG A 106 -24.24 1.35 -4.30
N THR A 107 -24.88 2.04 -3.39
CA THR A 107 -24.61 3.47 -3.13
C THR A 107 -23.15 3.69 -2.70
N ARG A 108 -22.64 2.87 -1.78
CA ARG A 108 -21.25 2.97 -1.33
C ARG A 108 -20.26 2.64 -2.44
N ALA A 109 -20.54 1.64 -3.28
CA ALA A 109 -19.70 1.29 -4.42
C ALA A 109 -19.62 2.42 -5.44
N ASP A 110 -20.76 3.06 -5.76
CA ASP A 110 -20.81 4.20 -6.68
C ASP A 110 -20.02 5.40 -6.13
N GLN A 111 -20.12 5.69 -4.84
CA GLN A 111 -19.34 6.72 -4.17
C GLN A 111 -17.84 6.41 -4.19
N ALA A 112 -17.45 5.17 -3.92
CA ALA A 112 -16.06 4.75 -3.94
C ALA A 112 -15.46 4.84 -5.36
N LEU A 113 -16.20 4.46 -6.40
CA LEU A 113 -15.79 4.62 -7.79
C LEU A 113 -15.67 6.09 -8.20
N ALA A 114 -16.61 6.93 -7.77
CA ALA A 114 -16.52 8.37 -8.01
C ALA A 114 -15.29 9.00 -7.35
N ALA A 115 -14.95 8.57 -6.12
CA ALA A 115 -13.78 9.06 -5.38
C ALA A 115 -12.45 8.75 -6.07
N VAL A 116 -12.39 7.67 -6.88
CA VAL A 116 -11.21 7.33 -7.70
C VAL A 116 -11.34 7.78 -9.16
N GLY A 117 -12.30 8.66 -9.47
CA GLY A 117 -12.49 9.25 -10.81
C GLY A 117 -13.11 8.29 -11.85
N LEU A 118 -13.92 7.31 -11.40
CA LEU A 118 -14.61 6.33 -12.26
C LEU A 118 -16.13 6.36 -12.12
N GLY A 119 -16.71 7.50 -11.73
CA GLY A 119 -18.15 7.65 -11.56
C GLY A 119 -18.96 7.49 -12.85
N ASP A 120 -18.34 7.66 -14.03
CA ASP A 120 -18.92 7.44 -15.36
C ASP A 120 -18.71 6.00 -15.89
N ARG A 121 -18.02 5.12 -15.16
CA ARG A 121 -17.61 3.77 -15.58
C ARG A 121 -18.20 2.64 -14.73
N LEU A 122 -19.28 2.90 -14.03
CA LEU A 122 -19.88 1.99 -13.04
C LEU A 122 -20.23 0.61 -13.60
N THR A 123 -20.64 0.53 -14.87
CA THR A 123 -21.06 -0.71 -15.55
C THR A 123 -19.99 -1.30 -16.45
N ALA A 124 -18.80 -0.68 -16.53
CA ALA A 124 -17.71 -1.19 -17.35
C ALA A 124 -17.16 -2.50 -16.75
N ARG A 125 -16.94 -3.50 -17.61
CA ARG A 125 -16.29 -4.78 -17.24
C ARG A 125 -14.77 -4.65 -17.34
N PRO A 126 -14.00 -5.50 -16.63
CA PRO A 126 -12.53 -5.43 -16.65
C PRO A 126 -11.91 -5.38 -18.04
N GLY A 127 -12.43 -6.12 -19.02
CA GLY A 127 -11.96 -6.07 -20.41
C GLY A 127 -12.22 -4.75 -21.16
N GLN A 128 -13.01 -3.85 -20.58
CA GLN A 128 -13.31 -2.51 -21.13
C GLN A 128 -12.54 -1.41 -20.39
N LEU A 129 -11.72 -1.77 -19.40
CA LEU A 129 -10.94 -0.84 -18.57
C LEU A 129 -9.47 -0.88 -19.01
N SER A 130 -8.81 0.29 -19.01
CA SER A 130 -7.35 0.31 -19.07
C SER A 130 -6.75 -0.28 -17.78
N GLY A 131 -5.47 -0.66 -17.79
CA GLY A 131 -4.78 -1.17 -16.60
C GLY A 131 -4.89 -0.21 -15.41
N GLY A 132 -4.73 1.09 -15.65
CA GLY A 132 -4.90 2.12 -14.63
C GLY A 132 -6.34 2.23 -14.11
N MET A 133 -7.34 2.12 -14.98
CA MET A 133 -8.75 2.10 -14.56
C MET A 133 -9.06 0.84 -13.74
N ALA A 134 -8.56 -0.32 -14.14
CA ALA A 134 -8.73 -1.56 -13.39
C ALA A 134 -8.09 -1.46 -11.99
N MET A 135 -6.90 -0.85 -11.88
CA MET A 135 -6.24 -0.61 -10.60
C MET A 135 -7.04 0.36 -9.71
N ARG A 136 -7.63 1.40 -10.28
CA ARG A 136 -8.54 2.31 -9.55
C ARG A 136 -9.79 1.58 -9.03
N VAL A 137 -10.37 0.66 -9.79
CA VAL A 137 -11.47 -0.20 -9.31
C VAL A 137 -11.01 -1.07 -8.14
N SER A 138 -9.81 -1.68 -8.22
CA SER A 138 -9.23 -2.47 -7.12
C SER A 138 -9.00 -1.62 -5.86
N LEU A 139 -8.51 -0.39 -6.03
CA LEU A 139 -8.34 0.57 -4.93
C LEU A 139 -9.70 0.96 -4.32
N ALA A 140 -10.70 1.28 -5.13
CA ALA A 140 -12.06 1.56 -4.66
C ALA A 140 -12.65 0.39 -3.88
N ARG A 141 -12.44 -0.86 -4.35
CA ARG A 141 -12.86 -2.09 -3.67
C ARG A 141 -12.21 -2.24 -2.29
N ALA A 142 -10.94 -1.91 -2.15
CA ALA A 142 -10.24 -1.95 -0.88
C ALA A 142 -10.70 -0.83 0.08
N LEU A 143 -11.03 0.35 -0.44
CA LEU A 143 -11.45 1.53 0.34
C LEU A 143 -12.93 1.50 0.77
N VAL A 144 -13.80 0.79 0.03
CA VAL A 144 -15.27 0.81 0.25
C VAL A 144 -15.67 0.33 1.64
N THR A 145 -14.87 -0.55 2.27
CA THR A 145 -15.07 -1.04 3.64
C THR A 145 -14.64 -0.03 4.70
N ARG A 146 -14.05 1.11 4.31
CA ARG A 146 -13.42 2.08 5.22
C ARG A 146 -12.42 1.40 6.15
N PRO A 147 -11.35 0.81 5.60
CA PRO A 147 -10.40 0.03 6.39
C PRO A 147 -9.66 0.88 7.41
N ASP A 148 -9.20 0.26 8.51
CA ASP A 148 -8.29 0.87 9.47
C ASP A 148 -6.84 0.73 9.00
N LEU A 149 -6.55 -0.34 8.22
CA LEU A 149 -5.26 -0.63 7.60
C LEU A 149 -5.45 -0.92 6.11
N LEU A 150 -4.72 -0.20 5.25
CA LEU A 150 -4.70 -0.40 3.80
C LEU A 150 -3.31 -0.84 3.36
N LEU A 151 -3.23 -1.98 2.69
CA LEU A 151 -2.00 -2.60 2.23
C LEU A 151 -1.98 -2.62 0.70
N LEU A 152 -0.92 -2.06 0.10
CA LEU A 152 -0.84 -1.87 -1.35
C LEU A 152 0.47 -2.50 -1.88
N ASP A 153 0.36 -3.54 -2.68
CA ASP A 153 1.51 -4.23 -3.27
C ASP A 153 1.75 -3.72 -4.69
N GLU A 154 2.75 -2.86 -4.87
CA GLU A 154 3.13 -2.20 -6.13
C GLU A 154 1.95 -1.61 -6.93
N PRO A 155 1.05 -0.81 -6.32
CA PRO A 155 -0.23 -0.44 -6.93
C PRO A 155 -0.08 0.45 -8.17
N PHE A 156 1.11 0.98 -8.42
CA PHE A 156 1.37 1.94 -9.49
C PHE A 156 2.28 1.37 -10.59
N ALA A 157 2.85 0.17 -10.43
CA ALA A 157 3.90 -0.38 -11.30
C ALA A 157 3.48 -0.52 -12.78
N ALA A 158 2.23 -0.91 -13.02
CA ALA A 158 1.70 -1.16 -14.37
C ALA A 158 1.15 0.09 -15.08
N LEU A 159 1.39 1.30 -14.53
CA LEU A 159 0.82 2.55 -15.03
C LEU A 159 1.85 3.40 -15.77
N ASP A 160 1.39 4.12 -16.80
CA ASP A 160 2.17 5.19 -17.40
C ASP A 160 2.41 6.35 -16.41
N SER A 161 3.42 7.17 -16.64
CA SER A 161 3.86 8.21 -15.71
C SER A 161 2.77 9.25 -15.37
N VAL A 162 1.89 9.58 -16.30
CA VAL A 162 0.81 10.58 -16.10
C VAL A 162 -0.30 9.98 -15.25
N THR A 163 -0.77 8.79 -15.60
CA THR A 163 -1.81 8.06 -14.87
C THR A 163 -1.33 7.72 -13.46
N ARG A 164 -0.08 7.29 -13.30
CA ARG A 164 0.58 6.99 -12.03
C ARG A 164 0.57 8.19 -11.10
N ARG A 165 1.08 9.35 -11.57
CA ARG A 165 1.10 10.59 -10.79
C ARG A 165 -0.30 10.98 -10.30
N ARG A 166 -1.29 10.92 -11.18
CA ARG A 166 -2.68 11.24 -10.85
C ARG A 166 -3.24 10.29 -9.80
N LEU A 167 -3.00 8.98 -9.92
CA LEU A 167 -3.50 8.01 -8.95
C LEU A 167 -2.86 8.18 -7.56
N ILE A 168 -1.57 8.53 -7.50
CA ILE A 168 -0.88 8.85 -6.24
C ILE A 168 -1.51 10.09 -5.57
N GLU A 169 -1.80 11.13 -6.35
CA GLU A 169 -2.45 12.35 -5.85
C GLU A 169 -3.89 12.08 -5.39
N ASP A 170 -4.65 11.28 -6.15
CA ASP A 170 -6.01 10.85 -5.80
C ASP A 170 -6.01 10.03 -4.50
N LEU A 171 -5.10 9.05 -4.37
CA LEU A 171 -4.96 8.26 -3.13
C LEU A 171 -4.63 9.15 -1.93
N HIS A 172 -3.72 10.09 -2.11
CA HIS A 172 -3.32 11.02 -1.05
C HIS A 172 -4.50 11.92 -0.63
N ALA A 173 -5.29 12.40 -1.59
CA ALA A 173 -6.49 13.22 -1.32
C ALA A 173 -7.56 12.41 -0.57
N VAL A 174 -7.84 11.17 -1.01
CA VAL A 174 -8.79 10.26 -0.37
C VAL A 174 -8.37 9.97 1.07
N TRP A 175 -7.09 9.64 1.30
CA TRP A 175 -6.55 9.41 2.62
C TRP A 175 -6.65 10.67 3.52
N ALA A 176 -6.27 11.83 3.01
CA ALA A 176 -6.30 13.09 3.76
C ALA A 176 -7.73 13.50 4.15
N GLY A 177 -8.72 13.17 3.33
CA GLY A 177 -10.14 13.42 3.58
C GLY A 177 -10.82 12.42 4.52
N ALA A 178 -10.22 11.22 4.72
CA ALA A 178 -10.79 10.18 5.56
C ALA A 178 -10.80 10.56 7.06
N ARG A 179 -11.85 10.12 7.78
CA ARG A 179 -11.99 10.31 9.23
C ARG A 179 -12.61 9.04 9.85
N PRO A 180 -11.89 8.27 10.67
CA PRO A 180 -10.45 8.38 10.93
C PRO A 180 -9.62 8.09 9.66
N ARG A 181 -8.37 8.57 9.63
CA ARG A 181 -7.44 8.24 8.55
C ARG A 181 -6.97 6.79 8.70
N PRO A 182 -7.04 5.97 7.66
CA PRO A 182 -6.44 4.64 7.72
C PRO A 182 -4.91 4.71 7.81
N ALA A 183 -4.31 3.73 8.45
CA ALA A 183 -2.89 3.44 8.24
C ALA A 183 -2.71 2.88 6.84
N ILE A 184 -1.66 3.27 6.12
CA ILE A 184 -1.31 2.72 4.81
C ILE A 184 0.10 2.16 4.85
N VAL A 185 0.29 0.93 4.38
CA VAL A 185 1.61 0.39 4.04
C VAL A 185 1.60 0.05 2.56
N PHE A 186 2.53 0.62 1.81
CA PHE A 186 2.64 0.30 0.39
C PHE A 186 4.05 -0.07 0.00
N VAL A 187 4.13 -0.98 -0.96
CA VAL A 187 5.37 -1.43 -1.59
C VAL A 187 5.55 -0.71 -2.91
N THR A 188 6.73 -0.21 -3.16
CA THR A 188 7.13 0.32 -4.47
C THR A 188 8.63 0.11 -4.69
N HIS A 189 9.05 0.08 -5.94
CA HIS A 189 10.45 0.16 -6.35
C HIS A 189 10.85 1.57 -6.77
N ASP A 190 9.90 2.51 -6.78
CA ASP A 190 10.11 3.92 -7.17
C ASP A 190 10.29 4.77 -5.90
N VAL A 191 11.51 5.30 -5.73
CA VAL A 191 11.87 6.13 -4.57
C VAL A 191 11.09 7.45 -4.55
N GLU A 192 10.79 8.02 -5.72
CA GLU A 192 10.03 9.27 -5.80
C GLU A 192 8.58 9.08 -5.33
N GLU A 193 7.96 7.94 -5.68
CA GLU A 193 6.64 7.57 -5.17
C GLU A 193 6.67 7.41 -3.65
N ALA A 194 7.68 6.67 -3.13
CA ALA A 194 7.85 6.42 -1.71
C ALA A 194 7.93 7.72 -0.92
N VAL A 195 8.84 8.60 -1.33
CA VAL A 195 9.06 9.90 -0.65
C VAL A 195 7.85 10.81 -0.77
N TYR A 196 7.18 10.85 -1.95
CA TYR A 196 6.05 11.75 -2.15
C TYR A 196 4.84 11.36 -1.29
N LEU A 197 4.52 10.08 -1.20
CA LEU A 197 3.28 9.61 -0.57
C LEU A 197 3.47 9.32 0.93
N ALA A 198 4.59 8.72 1.34
CA ALA A 198 4.79 8.24 2.70
C ALA A 198 5.22 9.33 3.69
N GLY A 199 4.87 9.16 4.96
CA GLY A 199 5.44 9.91 6.08
C GLY A 199 6.83 9.42 6.48
N ARG A 200 7.17 8.16 6.15
CA ARG A 200 8.51 7.57 6.24
C ARG A 200 8.69 6.42 5.27
N VAL A 201 9.94 6.16 4.91
CA VAL A 201 10.34 5.10 4.00
C VAL A 201 11.23 4.11 4.74
N VAL A 202 10.86 2.84 4.70
CA VAL A 202 11.64 1.73 5.26
C VAL A 202 12.31 0.99 4.12
N VAL A 203 13.64 0.88 4.17
CA VAL A 203 14.44 0.15 3.19
C VAL A 203 14.69 -1.26 3.70
N LEU A 204 14.29 -2.26 2.91
CA LEU A 204 14.54 -3.68 3.20
C LEU A 204 15.71 -4.19 2.37
N ASP A 205 16.62 -4.86 3.02
CA ASP A 205 17.75 -5.54 2.41
C ASP A 205 17.33 -6.92 1.86
N ALA A 206 17.71 -7.24 0.62
CA ALA A 206 17.30 -8.46 -0.03
C ALA A 206 18.05 -9.70 0.49
N ALA A 207 19.30 -9.55 0.90
CA ALA A 207 20.10 -10.66 1.41
C ALA A 207 19.62 -11.16 2.78
N SER A 208 19.25 -10.21 3.67
CA SER A 208 18.87 -10.54 5.05
C SER A 208 17.37 -10.45 5.31
N GLY A 209 16.59 -9.78 4.45
CA GLY A 209 15.17 -9.47 4.70
C GLY A 209 14.93 -8.54 5.90
N ARG A 210 15.95 -7.78 6.32
CA ARG A 210 15.87 -6.86 7.45
C ARG A 210 15.65 -5.43 6.99
N ALA A 211 15.08 -4.60 7.87
CA ALA A 211 15.09 -3.15 7.67
C ALA A 211 16.51 -2.63 7.93
N VAL A 212 17.11 -1.99 6.92
CA VAL A 212 18.45 -1.38 7.00
C VAL A 212 18.39 0.14 7.14
N ALA A 213 17.27 0.74 6.79
CA ALA A 213 17.00 2.15 7.05
C ALA A 213 15.51 2.39 7.31
N ASP A 214 15.21 3.38 8.13
CA ASP A 214 13.86 3.90 8.41
C ASP A 214 13.95 5.43 8.41
N LEU A 215 13.58 6.05 7.29
CA LEU A 215 13.86 7.44 6.96
C LEU A 215 12.56 8.25 6.98
N PRO A 216 12.40 9.23 7.86
CA PRO A 216 11.26 10.13 7.84
C PRO A 216 11.31 11.00 6.58
N THR A 217 10.15 11.25 5.99
CA THR A 217 10.03 12.13 4.84
C THR A 217 9.53 13.51 5.29
N PRO A 218 10.15 14.61 4.81
CA PRO A 218 9.77 15.95 5.21
C PRO A 218 8.40 16.35 4.64
N GLY A 219 7.83 17.41 5.20
CA GLY A 219 6.58 18.01 4.74
C GLY A 219 5.33 17.32 5.30
N ALA A 220 4.36 18.15 5.65
CA ALA A 220 3.06 17.69 6.14
C ALA A 220 2.19 17.17 4.98
N ALA A 221 1.51 16.06 5.19
CA ALA A 221 0.53 15.53 4.25
C ALA A 221 -0.85 16.22 4.44
N PRO A 222 -1.62 16.48 3.38
CA PRO A 222 -1.34 16.15 1.98
C PRO A 222 -0.32 17.07 1.33
N ARG A 223 0.58 16.49 0.53
CA ARG A 223 1.64 17.23 -0.16
C ARG A 223 1.13 17.74 -1.51
N PRO A 224 1.25 19.05 -1.83
CA PRO A 224 0.88 19.56 -3.15
C PRO A 224 1.85 19.08 -4.22
N GLY A 225 1.41 18.97 -5.48
CA GLY A 225 2.25 18.50 -6.59
C GLY A 225 3.56 19.30 -6.76
N ARG A 226 3.53 20.62 -6.44
CA ARG A 226 4.70 21.52 -6.46
C ARG A 226 5.79 21.13 -5.45
N TRP A 227 5.46 20.35 -4.40
CA TRP A 227 6.42 19.92 -3.39
C TRP A 227 7.57 19.10 -3.97
N ARG A 228 7.35 18.41 -5.10
CA ARG A 228 8.41 17.71 -5.85
C ARG A 228 9.53 18.63 -6.35
N ALA A 229 9.29 19.93 -6.46
CA ALA A 229 10.31 20.91 -6.85
C ALA A 229 11.13 21.46 -5.65
N GLU A 230 10.72 21.19 -4.43
CA GLU A 230 11.37 21.70 -3.23
C GLU A 230 12.69 20.98 -2.95
N PRO A 231 13.72 21.69 -2.43
CA PRO A 231 15.00 21.07 -2.06
C PRO A 231 14.85 19.92 -1.06
N ALA A 232 13.96 20.05 -0.08
CA ALA A 232 13.71 19.05 0.95
C ALA A 232 13.20 17.72 0.35
N TYR A 233 12.38 17.76 -0.71
CA TYR A 233 11.94 16.56 -1.42
C TYR A 233 13.12 15.86 -2.11
N ARG A 234 13.95 16.63 -2.84
CA ARG A 234 15.12 16.08 -3.55
C ARG A 234 16.12 15.45 -2.61
N GLN A 235 16.41 16.11 -1.48
CA GLN A 235 17.29 15.54 -0.44
C GLN A 235 16.74 14.25 0.15
N ALA A 236 15.42 14.17 0.39
CA ALA A 236 14.81 12.93 0.88
C ALA A 236 14.86 11.79 -0.17
N VAL A 237 14.64 12.10 -1.45
CA VAL A 237 14.79 11.13 -2.56
C VAL A 237 16.24 10.61 -2.63
N GLU A 238 17.22 11.51 -2.54
CA GLU A 238 18.64 11.15 -2.56
C GLU A 238 19.01 10.25 -1.37
N ALA A 239 18.60 10.61 -0.16
CA ALA A 239 18.88 9.82 1.04
C ALA A 239 18.28 8.39 0.96
N VAL A 240 17.05 8.25 0.44
CA VAL A 240 16.43 6.93 0.25
C VAL A 240 17.13 6.15 -0.86
N ALA A 241 17.51 6.82 -1.97
CA ALA A 241 18.23 6.19 -3.06
C ALA A 241 19.61 5.68 -2.63
N GLU A 242 20.35 6.46 -1.84
CA GLU A 242 21.64 6.06 -1.25
C GLU A 242 21.48 4.84 -0.33
N ALA A 243 20.49 4.85 0.57
CA ALA A 243 20.23 3.72 1.46
C ALA A 243 19.87 2.44 0.69
N LEU A 244 19.09 2.58 -0.40
CA LEU A 244 18.73 1.48 -1.27
C LEU A 244 19.96 0.95 -2.04
N ALA A 245 20.79 1.84 -2.59
CA ALA A 245 22.02 1.45 -3.29
C ALA A 245 23.00 0.72 -2.36
N ALA A 246 23.16 1.21 -1.13
CA ALA A 246 24.01 0.57 -0.12
C ALA A 246 23.53 -0.85 0.24
N SER A 247 22.21 -1.08 0.30
CA SER A 247 21.63 -2.41 0.55
C SER A 247 21.91 -3.38 -0.61
N MET A 248 21.88 -2.90 -1.86
CA MET A 248 22.15 -3.73 -3.05
C MET A 248 23.64 -4.05 -3.19
N ALA A 249 24.55 -3.11 -2.89
CA ALA A 249 25.98 -3.34 -2.96
C ALA A 249 26.46 -4.39 -1.93
N ALA A 250 25.81 -4.50 -0.79
CA ALA A 250 26.09 -5.53 0.21
C ALA A 250 25.69 -6.94 -0.26
N GLU A 251 24.68 -7.05 -1.15
CA GLU A 251 24.22 -8.30 -1.75
C GLU A 251 25.26 -8.84 -2.77
N ASP A 252 25.83 -7.96 -3.59
CA ASP A 252 26.84 -8.35 -4.60
C ASP A 252 28.19 -8.78 -3.98
N ALA A 253 28.42 -8.46 -2.71
CA ALA A 253 29.65 -8.76 -1.98
C ALA A 253 29.56 -10.03 -1.08
N ALA A 254 28.38 -10.64 -0.95
CA ALA A 254 28.12 -11.79 -0.09
C ALA A 254 27.95 -13.09 -0.87
#